data_d78820aff4e60949ac4e207e4ff0d23c
#
_entry.id   d78820aff4e60949ac4e207e4ff0d23c
#
_cell.length_a   1.000
_cell.length_b   1.000
_cell.length_c   1.000
_cell.angle_alpha   90.00
_cell.angle_beta   90.00
_cell.angle_gamma   90.00
#
_symmetry.space_group_name_H-M   'P 1'
#
loop_
_entity.id
_entity.type
_entity.pdbx_description
1 polymer ?
#
loop_
_entity_poly.entity_id
_entity_poly.type
_entity_poly.pdbx_seq_one_letter_code
_entity_poly.pdbx_strand_id
1 'polypeptide(L)'
;MKTKHISIAVIAAMVSLPTMAQETYESAKIATEDLNGTARYVGMGGAMEALGADISTMSTNPAGIGLFRRSSASFSFGALNTPIEGGYLKSLGKYGADSKTPMSFDQGGFVISLNDGRSDSYINIGFNYHKSRNFNEVLSLVGRLNGASQSKMAYIKGLRGSSYAGGYSVDKNKNGEYMGYDDDKSEYTSRNFSQVDYILWNTFLVDPNTGEYGYNDGSDFAFARDQKGYIGEYDINLSGNVRDRVFWGFTVGLKDVNYRHTSAYRENLVDGNNSSVGDLFTVDDRNIDGYGFDIKGGIIFCPIEDNPFRIGLSVSTPTWYTLTSENYTTIANNTKYGLYDNGKSSESIKYKMYTPWKFGFSLGQTYGQDLAIGLSYEYADYSSIDNRNVTDEYYDDYYGNYDIDSESDRYMNDNTKECLKGVHTLKLGAEAKVTPELSLRAGYNYVSPMYKKTGMRSSCLDADGCYYMSTTDYVNWKDTHRVTCGLGYSFSNFNIDFAYQFSTQKGDFFPMETISTQGIVNSPNAVEVKNERHQFIMTLGFKL
;
A
#
# COMPACT_ATOMS: atom_id res chain seq x y z
N MET A 1 -20.67 66.49 -12.96
CA MET A 1 -21.30 65.26 -12.43
C MET A 1 -20.55 64.06 -13.06
N LYS A 2 -19.73 63.38 -12.28
CA LYS A 2 -18.98 62.19 -12.73
C LYS A 2 -19.70 60.97 -12.17
N THR A 3 -20.34 60.20 -13.02
CA THR A 3 -20.95 58.92 -12.73
C THR A 3 -19.86 57.85 -12.57
N LYS A 4 -19.70 57.31 -11.36
CA LYS A 4 -18.84 56.16 -11.08
C LYS A 4 -19.60 54.90 -11.50
N HIS A 5 -19.09 54.19 -12.49
CA HIS A 5 -19.51 52.82 -12.79
C HIS A 5 -18.89 51.90 -11.72
N ILE A 6 -19.72 51.34 -10.88
CA ILE A 6 -19.36 50.23 -9.98
C ILE A 6 -19.51 48.96 -10.82
N SER A 7 -18.38 48.39 -11.25
CA SER A 7 -18.34 47.04 -11.84
C SER A 7 -18.45 46.05 -10.69
N ILE A 8 -19.61 45.41 -10.55
CA ILE A 8 -19.79 44.25 -9.69
C ILE A 8 -19.16 43.07 -10.44
N ALA A 9 -17.96 42.72 -10.05
CA ALA A 9 -17.37 41.43 -10.43
C ALA A 9 -18.12 40.36 -9.63
N VAL A 10 -19.03 39.65 -10.30
CA VAL A 10 -19.58 38.39 -9.79
C VAL A 10 -18.45 37.38 -9.88
N ILE A 11 -17.74 37.18 -8.79
CA ILE A 11 -16.88 36.01 -8.61
C ILE A 11 -17.86 34.86 -8.48
N ALA A 12 -18.04 34.10 -9.56
CA ALA A 12 -18.61 32.78 -9.50
C ALA A 12 -17.63 31.93 -8.65
N ALA A 13 -17.94 31.81 -7.37
CA ALA A 13 -17.34 30.77 -6.54
C ALA A 13 -17.78 29.45 -7.20
N MET A 14 -16.87 28.84 -7.95
CA MET A 14 -16.97 27.42 -8.26
C MET A 14 -16.84 26.75 -6.88
N VAL A 15 -17.97 26.40 -6.30
CA VAL A 15 -18.01 25.43 -5.23
C VAL A 15 -17.54 24.13 -5.87
N SER A 16 -16.24 23.85 -5.79
CA SER A 16 -15.71 22.54 -6.04
C SER A 16 -16.28 21.68 -4.91
N LEU A 17 -17.38 20.97 -5.21
CA LEU A 17 -17.84 19.94 -4.29
C LEU A 17 -16.70 18.94 -4.15
N PRO A 18 -16.38 18.52 -2.95
CA PRO A 18 -15.29 17.61 -2.68
C PRO A 18 -15.56 16.29 -3.43
N THR A 19 -14.74 16.00 -4.42
CA THR A 19 -14.72 14.72 -5.11
C THR A 19 -13.72 13.83 -4.41
N MET A 20 -14.12 12.63 -4.02
CA MET A 20 -13.42 11.85 -3.02
C MET A 20 -13.21 10.42 -3.46
N ALA A 21 -12.02 9.87 -3.24
CA ALA A 21 -11.71 8.51 -3.60
C ALA A 21 -10.73 7.83 -2.66
N GLN A 22 -11.22 6.78 -2.06
CA GLN A 22 -10.38 5.81 -1.36
C GLN A 22 -10.97 4.42 -1.50
N GLU A 23 -10.08 3.40 -1.36
CA GLU A 23 -10.50 2.02 -1.42
C GLU A 23 -9.69 1.24 -0.39
N THR A 24 -10.36 0.41 0.40
CA THR A 24 -9.77 -0.35 1.52
C THR A 24 -8.50 -1.11 1.12
N TYR A 25 -8.48 -1.78 -0.04
CA TYR A 25 -7.34 -2.59 -0.49
C TYR A 25 -6.15 -1.75 -0.97
N GLU A 26 -6.40 -0.57 -1.51
CA GLU A 26 -5.33 0.39 -1.86
C GLU A 26 -4.75 1.03 -0.61
N SER A 27 -5.61 1.47 0.30
CA SER A 27 -5.21 2.03 1.59
C SER A 27 -4.38 1.03 2.39
N ALA A 28 -4.80 -0.23 2.44
CA ALA A 28 -4.05 -1.32 3.06
C ALA A 28 -2.66 -1.52 2.43
N LYS A 29 -2.56 -1.44 1.10
CA LYS A 29 -1.29 -1.57 0.38
C LYS A 29 -0.30 -0.45 0.73
N ILE A 30 -0.77 0.81 0.80
CA ILE A 30 0.06 1.97 1.14
C ILE A 30 0.44 1.99 2.62
N ALA A 31 -0.45 1.51 3.51
CA ALA A 31 -0.22 1.48 4.94
C ALA A 31 0.83 0.45 5.40
N THR A 32 1.21 -0.52 4.54
CA THR A 32 2.17 -1.56 4.89
C THR A 32 3.61 -1.15 4.62
N GLU A 33 4.55 -1.72 5.38
CA GLU A 33 5.99 -1.49 5.26
C GLU A 33 6.73 -2.80 4.93
N ASP A 34 7.87 -2.68 4.27
CA ASP A 34 8.79 -3.79 3.97
C ASP A 34 9.93 -3.84 5.00
N LEU A 35 10.54 -5.01 5.18
CA LEU A 35 11.80 -5.12 5.88
C LEU A 35 12.91 -4.60 4.97
N ASN A 36 13.41 -3.40 5.25
CA ASN A 36 14.46 -2.72 4.49
C ASN A 36 15.33 -1.83 5.41
N GLY A 37 16.50 -1.42 4.93
CA GLY A 37 17.45 -0.62 5.69
C GLY A 37 18.90 -0.99 5.40
N THR A 38 19.76 -0.96 6.41
CA THR A 38 21.13 -1.45 6.28
C THR A 38 21.15 -2.97 6.07
N ALA A 39 22.18 -3.47 5.37
CA ALA A 39 22.38 -4.92 5.20
C ALA A 39 22.52 -5.64 6.56
N ARG A 40 23.07 -4.96 7.58
CA ARG A 40 23.15 -5.51 8.94
C ARG A 40 21.75 -5.69 9.52
N TYR A 41 20.91 -4.67 9.44
CA TYR A 41 19.53 -4.71 9.94
C TYR A 41 18.71 -5.79 9.24
N VAL A 42 18.76 -5.83 7.91
CA VAL A 42 18.02 -6.83 7.11
C VAL A 42 18.55 -8.23 7.36
N GLY A 43 19.89 -8.42 7.42
CA GLY A 43 20.52 -9.72 7.72
C GLY A 43 20.12 -10.30 9.08
N MET A 44 19.73 -9.45 10.03
CA MET A 44 19.17 -9.80 11.35
C MET A 44 17.65 -9.99 11.34
N GLY A 45 16.99 -10.05 10.18
CA GLY A 45 15.53 -10.13 10.10
C GLY A 45 14.79 -8.91 10.66
N GLY A 46 15.48 -7.78 10.88
CA GLY A 46 14.98 -6.58 11.53
C GLY A 46 14.95 -6.63 13.07
N ALA A 47 15.46 -7.69 13.70
CA ALA A 47 15.39 -7.88 15.15
C ALA A 47 16.48 -7.08 15.90
N MET A 48 16.55 -5.78 15.67
CA MET A 48 17.59 -4.91 16.23
C MET A 48 17.06 -3.80 17.15
N GLU A 49 15.75 -3.77 17.42
CA GLU A 49 15.11 -2.67 18.16
C GLU A 49 15.65 -2.51 19.60
N ALA A 50 15.99 -3.61 20.31
CA ALA A 50 16.64 -3.55 21.61
C ALA A 50 18.18 -3.63 21.53
N LEU A 51 18.73 -4.24 20.48
CA LEU A 51 20.18 -4.30 20.28
C LEU A 51 20.74 -2.92 19.93
N GLY A 52 20.03 -2.15 19.09
CA GLY A 52 20.40 -0.81 18.67
C GLY A 52 21.72 -0.72 17.91
N ALA A 53 22.31 0.46 17.86
CA ALA A 53 23.56 0.76 17.17
C ALA A 53 23.51 0.41 15.65
N ASP A 54 22.35 0.65 15.04
CA ASP A 54 22.11 0.60 13.61
C ASP A 54 21.21 1.76 13.20
N ILE A 55 21.54 2.45 12.11
CA ILE A 55 20.82 3.65 11.66
C ILE A 55 19.37 3.30 11.32
N SER A 56 19.09 2.09 10.83
CA SER A 56 17.73 1.64 10.49
C SER A 56 16.79 1.56 11.70
N THR A 57 17.31 1.56 12.95
CA THR A 57 16.46 1.57 14.14
C THR A 57 15.73 2.91 14.36
N MET A 58 16.10 3.99 13.66
CA MET A 58 15.38 5.26 13.72
C MET A 58 13.90 5.11 13.39
N SER A 59 13.57 4.22 12.46
CA SER A 59 12.20 4.00 12.00
C SER A 59 11.41 3.00 12.84
N THR A 60 12.06 2.19 13.68
CA THR A 60 11.39 1.12 14.45
C THR A 60 11.45 1.32 15.97
N ASN A 61 12.63 1.54 16.51
CA ASN A 61 12.83 1.95 17.90
C ASN A 61 13.91 3.05 17.96
N PRO A 62 13.51 4.32 17.99
CA PRO A 62 14.43 5.47 17.99
C PRO A 62 15.50 5.45 19.08
N ALA A 63 15.22 4.81 20.22
CA ALA A 63 16.18 4.68 21.32
C ALA A 63 17.44 3.88 20.93
N GLY A 64 17.37 3.05 19.87
CA GLY A 64 18.50 2.31 19.33
C GLY A 64 19.65 3.22 18.87
N ILE A 65 19.35 4.46 18.48
CA ILE A 65 20.36 5.47 18.12
C ILE A 65 21.11 5.99 19.35
N GLY A 66 20.48 5.97 20.53
CA GLY A 66 21.13 6.29 21.79
C GLY A 66 22.32 5.38 22.16
N LEU A 67 22.49 4.25 21.47
CA LEU A 67 23.60 3.32 21.66
C LEU A 67 24.86 3.67 20.83
N PHE A 68 24.78 4.64 19.93
CA PHE A 68 25.97 5.12 19.22
C PHE A 68 26.91 5.87 20.15
N ARG A 69 28.19 5.54 20.07
CA ARG A 69 29.28 6.14 20.85
C ARG A 69 30.23 7.00 19.98
N ARG A 70 30.08 6.87 18.67
CA ARG A 70 30.85 7.61 17.66
C ARG A 70 29.92 8.00 16.54
N SER A 71 30.21 9.10 15.91
CA SER A 71 29.55 9.50 14.70
C SER A 71 29.73 8.44 13.61
N SER A 72 28.70 8.21 12.81
CA SER A 72 28.69 7.16 11.80
C SER A 72 27.84 7.57 10.63
N ALA A 73 28.17 7.06 9.44
CA ALA A 73 27.37 7.20 8.23
C ALA A 73 27.25 5.85 7.52
N SER A 74 26.14 5.61 6.83
CA SER A 74 25.97 4.41 6.01
C SER A 74 25.15 4.69 4.75
N PHE A 75 25.44 3.91 3.69
CA PHE A 75 24.73 3.95 2.41
C PHE A 75 24.48 2.52 1.94
N SER A 76 23.24 2.24 1.55
CA SER A 76 22.83 0.90 1.12
C SER A 76 22.24 0.93 -0.29
N PHE A 77 22.65 -0.05 -1.08
CA PHE A 77 22.16 -0.29 -2.44
C PHE A 77 21.56 -1.69 -2.48
N GLY A 78 20.43 -1.82 -3.16
CA GLY A 78 19.70 -3.08 -3.25
C GLY A 78 19.36 -3.47 -4.67
N ALA A 79 19.12 -4.76 -4.86
CA ALA A 79 18.51 -5.33 -6.05
C ALA A 79 17.36 -6.25 -5.61
N LEU A 80 16.17 -6.01 -6.17
CA LEU A 80 14.97 -6.77 -5.85
C LEU A 80 14.53 -7.57 -7.08
N ASN A 81 14.54 -8.89 -6.98
CA ASN A 81 13.99 -9.78 -8.01
C ASN A 81 12.64 -10.32 -7.55
N THR A 82 11.61 -10.12 -8.38
CA THR A 82 10.26 -10.64 -8.19
C THR A 82 9.92 -11.55 -9.37
N PRO A 83 10.11 -12.88 -9.24
CA PRO A 83 9.74 -13.83 -10.27
C PRO A 83 8.22 -13.85 -10.47
N ILE A 84 7.79 -14.13 -11.70
CA ILE A 84 6.37 -14.20 -12.08
C ILE A 84 5.91 -15.64 -12.03
N GLU A 85 4.92 -15.96 -11.21
CA GLU A 85 4.40 -17.32 -11.10
C GLU A 85 3.64 -17.77 -12.36
N GLY A 86 2.80 -16.93 -12.94
CA GLY A 86 2.00 -17.23 -14.14
C GLY A 86 2.74 -17.08 -15.47
N GLY A 87 3.96 -16.54 -15.44
CA GLY A 87 4.73 -16.24 -16.65
C GLY A 87 4.09 -15.17 -17.53
N TYR A 88 4.63 -15.00 -18.74
CA TYR A 88 4.11 -14.04 -19.72
C TYR A 88 2.81 -14.53 -20.37
N LEU A 89 1.71 -13.81 -20.20
CA LEU A 89 0.40 -14.13 -20.76
C LEU A 89 0.22 -13.52 -22.14
N LYS A 90 0.45 -14.30 -23.19
CA LYS A 90 0.27 -13.87 -24.59
C LYS A 90 -1.14 -13.34 -24.87
N SER A 91 -2.16 -13.84 -24.18
CA SER A 91 -3.55 -13.40 -24.30
C SER A 91 -3.76 -11.93 -23.97
N LEU A 92 -2.86 -11.33 -23.17
CA LEU A 92 -2.90 -9.91 -22.79
C LEU A 92 -2.02 -9.02 -23.66
N GLY A 93 -1.37 -9.57 -24.70
CA GLY A 93 -0.52 -8.83 -25.63
C GLY A 93 0.63 -8.10 -24.93
N LYS A 94 0.82 -6.82 -25.21
CA LYS A 94 1.88 -6.00 -24.60
C LYS A 94 1.77 -5.82 -23.07
N TYR A 95 0.63 -6.14 -22.49
CA TYR A 95 0.38 -6.05 -21.06
C TYR A 95 0.69 -7.35 -20.31
N GLY A 96 1.07 -8.42 -21.02
CA GLY A 96 1.67 -9.59 -20.40
C GLY A 96 2.95 -9.18 -19.69
N ALA A 97 3.03 -9.45 -18.40
CA ALA A 97 4.08 -8.91 -17.56
C ALA A 97 5.37 -9.74 -17.61
N ASP A 98 6.52 -9.10 -17.42
CA ASP A 98 7.84 -9.73 -17.31
C ASP A 98 8.43 -9.54 -15.91
N SER A 99 9.31 -10.48 -15.49
CA SER A 99 10.04 -10.38 -14.23
C SER A 99 10.90 -9.13 -14.18
N LYS A 100 11.05 -8.55 -13.00
CA LYS A 100 11.84 -7.34 -12.77
C LYS A 100 12.98 -7.60 -11.81
N THR A 101 14.12 -6.96 -12.08
CA THR A 101 15.26 -6.94 -11.16
C THR A 101 15.81 -5.50 -11.11
N PRO A 102 15.05 -4.53 -10.59
CA PRO A 102 15.54 -3.17 -10.48
C PRO A 102 16.59 -3.06 -9.39
N MET A 103 17.70 -2.38 -9.72
CA MET A 103 18.65 -1.89 -8.72
C MET A 103 18.15 -0.57 -8.14
N SER A 104 18.42 -0.33 -6.86
CA SER A 104 17.96 0.87 -6.19
C SER A 104 18.89 1.33 -5.09
N PHE A 105 18.82 2.63 -4.78
CA PHE A 105 19.33 3.19 -3.54
C PHE A 105 18.29 2.95 -2.45
N ASP A 106 18.61 2.18 -1.42
CA ASP A 106 17.63 1.70 -0.45
C ASP A 106 17.71 2.42 0.90
N GLN A 107 18.90 2.89 1.28
CA GLN A 107 19.10 3.63 2.55
C GLN A 107 20.33 4.53 2.47
N GLY A 108 20.28 5.67 3.17
CA GLY A 108 21.45 6.53 3.39
C GLY A 108 21.22 7.42 4.59
N GLY A 109 22.17 7.45 5.51
CA GLY A 109 22.01 8.22 6.73
C GLY A 109 23.29 8.39 7.51
N PHE A 110 23.17 9.21 8.56
CA PHE A 110 24.26 9.47 9.49
C PHE A 110 23.75 9.69 10.92
N VAL A 111 24.64 9.48 11.86
CA VAL A 111 24.45 9.79 13.28
C VAL A 111 25.65 10.63 13.74
N ILE A 112 25.35 11.75 14.38
CA ILE A 112 26.34 12.59 15.07
C ILE A 112 26.20 12.31 16.56
N SER A 113 27.27 11.80 17.18
CA SER A 113 27.32 11.56 18.62
C SER A 113 28.00 12.75 19.33
N LEU A 114 27.22 13.44 20.16
CA LEU A 114 27.67 14.60 20.94
C LEU A 114 28.08 14.14 22.34
N ASN A 115 29.24 13.46 22.42
CA ASN A 115 29.83 13.01 23.67
C ASN A 115 31.05 13.86 24.00
N ASP A 116 31.07 14.46 25.18
CA ASP A 116 32.23 15.27 25.67
C ASP A 116 33.35 14.40 26.24
N GLY A 117 33.20 13.08 26.24
CA GLY A 117 34.17 12.11 26.78
C GLY A 117 34.30 12.11 28.29
N ARG A 118 33.48 12.88 29.02
CA ARG A 118 33.53 13.04 30.49
C ARG A 118 32.28 12.50 31.20
N SER A 119 31.24 12.19 30.46
CA SER A 119 29.96 11.75 30.99
C SER A 119 29.53 10.41 30.42
N ASP A 120 28.89 9.57 31.24
CA ASP A 120 28.22 8.34 30.82
C ASP A 120 26.90 8.61 30.12
N SER A 121 26.55 9.89 29.94
CA SER A 121 25.32 10.35 29.31
C SER A 121 25.63 11.29 28.14
N TYR A 122 25.01 11.07 26.99
CA TYR A 122 25.23 11.85 25.77
C TYR A 122 23.98 11.90 24.91
N ILE A 123 24.01 12.79 23.92
CA ILE A 123 22.94 13.04 22.96
C ILE A 123 23.46 12.68 21.56
N ASN A 124 22.62 12.06 20.79
CA ASN A 124 22.84 11.73 19.40
C ASN A 124 21.77 12.41 18.52
N ILE A 125 22.21 12.95 17.39
CA ILE A 125 21.34 13.47 16.35
C ILE A 125 21.55 12.60 15.12
N GLY A 126 20.44 12.13 14.54
CA GLY A 126 20.46 11.24 13.38
C GLY A 126 19.59 11.76 12.23
N PHE A 127 20.02 11.41 11.03
CA PHE A 127 19.23 11.52 9.82
C PHE A 127 19.33 10.22 9.05
N ASN A 128 18.21 9.73 8.53
CA ASN A 128 18.16 8.54 7.71
C ASN A 128 17.13 8.72 6.60
N TYR A 129 17.49 8.38 5.38
CA TYR A 129 16.57 8.08 4.29
C TYR A 129 16.54 6.59 4.09
N HIS A 130 15.36 6.02 3.94
CA HIS A 130 15.21 4.63 3.51
C HIS A 130 13.90 4.43 2.73
N LYS A 131 13.83 3.37 1.94
CA LYS A 131 12.59 2.94 1.33
C LYS A 131 11.81 2.09 2.33
N SER A 132 10.77 2.65 2.91
CA SER A 132 9.89 1.92 3.83
C SER A 132 8.98 0.94 3.11
N ARG A 133 8.67 1.16 1.81
CA ARG A 133 7.93 0.26 0.94
C ARG A 133 8.52 0.24 -0.46
N ASN A 134 8.58 -0.94 -1.08
CA ASN A 134 8.94 -1.12 -2.48
C ASN A 134 7.77 -1.82 -3.20
N PHE A 135 7.14 -1.13 -4.14
CA PHE A 135 5.97 -1.63 -4.88
C PHE A 135 6.32 -2.47 -6.10
N ASN A 136 7.60 -2.66 -6.42
CA ASN A 136 7.97 -3.48 -7.57
C ASN A 136 7.48 -4.92 -7.39
N GLU A 137 6.38 -5.23 -8.06
CA GLU A 137 5.71 -6.51 -8.02
C GLU A 137 5.03 -6.76 -9.35
N VAL A 138 5.01 -8.01 -9.77
CA VAL A 138 4.28 -8.46 -10.94
C VAL A 138 3.37 -9.60 -10.54
N LEU A 139 2.09 -9.47 -10.83
CA LEU A 139 1.09 -10.53 -10.65
C LEU A 139 0.56 -10.94 -12.02
N SER A 140 0.56 -12.23 -12.32
CA SER A 140 0.10 -12.77 -13.60
C SER A 140 -0.57 -14.12 -13.37
N LEU A 141 -1.81 -14.28 -13.81
CA LEU A 141 -2.59 -15.50 -13.56
C LEU A 141 -3.74 -15.68 -14.57
N VAL A 142 -4.23 -16.90 -14.63
CA VAL A 142 -5.45 -17.28 -15.34
C VAL A 142 -6.38 -18.04 -14.40
N GLY A 143 -7.69 -17.97 -14.66
CA GLY A 143 -8.65 -18.70 -13.85
C GLY A 143 -9.97 -18.94 -14.56
N ARG A 144 -10.83 -19.77 -13.95
CA ARG A 144 -12.20 -20.02 -14.43
C ARG A 144 -13.18 -19.13 -13.69
N LEU A 145 -14.14 -18.60 -14.43
CA LEU A 145 -15.18 -17.69 -13.89
C LEU A 145 -16.45 -18.46 -13.45
N ASN A 146 -16.70 -19.65 -14.01
CA ASN A 146 -17.86 -20.48 -13.67
C ASN A 146 -19.18 -19.71 -13.73
N GLY A 147 -19.36 -18.88 -14.75
CA GLY A 147 -20.53 -18.07 -14.97
C GLY A 147 -20.54 -16.71 -14.26
N ALA A 148 -19.51 -16.36 -13.47
CA ALA A 148 -19.31 -14.99 -13.02
C ALA A 148 -18.73 -14.14 -14.15
N SER A 149 -19.08 -12.85 -14.23
CA SER A 149 -18.50 -11.90 -15.18
C SER A 149 -18.65 -10.47 -14.69
N GLN A 150 -17.83 -9.55 -15.22
CA GLN A 150 -17.97 -8.12 -14.95
C GLN A 150 -19.31 -7.58 -15.46
N SER A 151 -19.76 -8.05 -16.64
CA SER A 151 -21.05 -7.66 -17.19
C SER A 151 -22.22 -8.11 -16.31
N LYS A 152 -22.16 -9.32 -15.75
CA LYS A 152 -23.17 -9.83 -14.82
C LYS A 152 -23.17 -9.07 -13.49
N MET A 153 -21.96 -8.73 -12.99
CA MET A 153 -21.82 -7.89 -11.80
C MET A 153 -22.50 -6.53 -12.00
N ALA A 154 -22.17 -5.83 -13.08
CA ALA A 154 -22.76 -4.53 -13.41
C ALA A 154 -24.28 -4.61 -13.59
N TYR A 155 -24.78 -5.66 -14.26
CA TYR A 155 -26.23 -5.91 -14.40
C TYR A 155 -26.91 -6.08 -13.05
N ILE A 156 -26.37 -6.90 -12.14
CA ILE A 156 -26.91 -7.09 -10.78
C ILE A 156 -26.92 -5.77 -10.01
N LYS A 157 -25.87 -4.94 -10.12
CA LYS A 157 -25.82 -3.61 -9.50
C LYS A 157 -26.91 -2.70 -10.03
N GLY A 158 -27.13 -2.69 -11.35
CA GLY A 158 -28.22 -1.96 -11.99
C GLY A 158 -29.60 -2.38 -11.44
N LEU A 159 -29.85 -3.68 -11.28
CA LEU A 159 -31.07 -4.19 -10.68
C LEU A 159 -31.27 -3.80 -9.21
N ARG A 160 -30.17 -3.63 -8.45
CA ARG A 160 -30.25 -3.15 -7.06
C ARG A 160 -30.55 -1.65 -6.98
N GLY A 161 -30.03 -0.87 -7.92
CA GLY A 161 -30.22 0.58 -7.98
C GLY A 161 -31.58 1.02 -8.52
N SER A 162 -32.29 0.14 -9.24
CA SER A 162 -33.57 0.42 -9.85
C SER A 162 -34.54 -0.76 -9.70
N SER A 163 -35.81 -0.47 -9.47
CA SER A 163 -36.87 -1.49 -9.52
C SER A 163 -37.19 -1.93 -10.96
N TYR A 164 -36.61 -1.27 -11.97
CA TYR A 164 -36.86 -1.51 -13.37
C TYR A 164 -35.59 -1.38 -14.22
N ALA A 165 -35.17 -2.50 -14.85
CA ALA A 165 -33.95 -2.57 -15.64
C ALA A 165 -34.06 -1.99 -17.07
N GLY A 166 -35.25 -1.60 -17.51
CA GLY A 166 -35.52 -1.25 -18.92
C GLY A 166 -35.33 0.21 -19.30
N GLY A 167 -35.14 1.11 -18.36
CA GLY A 167 -34.98 2.55 -18.63
C GLY A 167 -33.96 3.18 -17.72
N TYR A 168 -32.83 2.48 -17.47
CA TYR A 168 -31.84 2.85 -16.51
C TYR A 168 -30.45 2.92 -17.14
N SER A 169 -29.76 4.04 -16.95
CA SER A 169 -28.41 4.24 -17.40
C SER A 169 -27.51 4.65 -16.24
N VAL A 170 -26.21 4.46 -16.39
CA VAL A 170 -25.19 4.99 -15.45
C VAL A 170 -24.52 6.17 -16.11
N ASP A 171 -24.59 7.34 -15.50
CA ASP A 171 -24.04 8.58 -16.03
C ASP A 171 -23.42 9.42 -14.90
N LYS A 172 -22.68 10.46 -15.29
CA LYS A 172 -22.17 11.47 -14.36
C LYS A 172 -23.21 12.55 -14.12
N ASN A 173 -23.54 12.81 -12.86
CA ASN A 173 -24.35 13.96 -12.49
C ASN A 173 -23.55 15.28 -12.63
N LYS A 174 -24.20 16.40 -12.31
CA LYS A 174 -23.57 17.75 -12.36
C LYS A 174 -22.35 17.88 -11.44
N ASN A 175 -22.25 17.04 -10.42
CA ASN A 175 -21.15 17.02 -9.45
C ASN A 175 -20.01 16.07 -9.87
N GLY A 176 -20.14 15.37 -11.00
CA GLY A 176 -19.16 14.39 -11.46
C GLY A 176 -19.29 13.01 -10.82
N GLU A 177 -20.32 12.77 -9.98
CA GLU A 177 -20.58 11.49 -9.33
C GLU A 177 -21.23 10.50 -10.30
N TYR A 178 -20.81 9.24 -10.27
CA TYR A 178 -21.43 8.17 -11.07
C TYR A 178 -22.72 7.72 -10.42
N MET A 179 -23.82 7.98 -11.10
CA MET A 179 -25.17 7.72 -10.60
C MET A 179 -25.99 6.95 -11.62
N GLY A 180 -26.97 6.21 -11.12
CA GLY A 180 -28.03 5.69 -11.95
C GLY A 180 -28.94 6.81 -12.41
N TYR A 181 -29.27 6.84 -13.70
CA TYR A 181 -30.23 7.76 -14.28
C TYR A 181 -31.46 6.98 -14.70
N ASP A 182 -32.63 7.40 -14.20
CA ASP A 182 -33.94 6.84 -14.56
C ASP A 182 -34.48 7.67 -15.73
N ASP A 183 -34.46 7.09 -16.93
CA ASP A 183 -34.88 7.76 -18.16
C ASP A 183 -36.38 8.11 -18.13
N ASP A 184 -37.21 7.27 -17.49
CA ASP A 184 -38.69 7.50 -17.41
C ASP A 184 -38.99 8.70 -16.51
N LYS A 185 -38.24 8.88 -15.43
CA LYS A 185 -38.42 9.99 -14.50
C LYS A 185 -37.52 11.19 -14.79
N SER A 186 -36.53 11.03 -15.68
CA SER A 186 -35.51 12.03 -15.98
C SER A 186 -34.78 12.53 -14.73
N GLU A 187 -34.46 11.63 -13.81
CA GLU A 187 -33.76 11.96 -12.55
C GLU A 187 -32.66 10.96 -12.18
N TYR A 188 -31.69 11.44 -11.41
CA TYR A 188 -30.63 10.58 -10.82
C TYR A 188 -31.20 9.90 -9.55
N THR A 189 -31.10 8.56 -9.48
CA THR A 189 -31.80 7.77 -8.47
C THR A 189 -30.92 7.04 -7.48
N SER A 190 -29.63 6.83 -7.79
CA SER A 190 -28.74 6.00 -6.96
C SER A 190 -27.29 6.42 -7.06
N ARG A 191 -26.58 6.34 -5.94
CA ARG A 191 -25.13 6.59 -5.83
C ARG A 191 -24.28 5.32 -5.80
N ASN A 192 -24.82 4.15 -6.05
CA ASN A 192 -24.11 2.87 -5.85
C ASN A 192 -23.35 2.40 -7.10
N PHE A 193 -22.82 3.32 -7.90
CA PHE A 193 -22.05 3.01 -9.10
C PHE A 193 -20.64 3.55 -9.02
N SER A 194 -19.73 2.85 -9.68
CA SER A 194 -18.33 3.20 -9.77
C SER A 194 -17.93 3.57 -11.19
N GLN A 195 -16.73 4.10 -11.35
CA GLN A 195 -16.14 4.38 -12.66
C GLN A 195 -16.13 3.14 -13.56
N VAL A 196 -15.80 1.96 -13.03
CA VAL A 196 -15.82 0.72 -13.82
C VAL A 196 -17.23 0.33 -14.24
N ASP A 197 -18.24 0.57 -13.40
CA ASP A 197 -19.64 0.30 -13.77
C ASP A 197 -20.10 1.23 -14.89
N TYR A 198 -19.76 2.50 -14.81
CA TYR A 198 -20.06 3.48 -15.86
C TYR A 198 -19.45 3.07 -17.21
N ILE A 199 -18.18 2.65 -17.21
CA ILE A 199 -17.52 2.22 -18.45
C ILE A 199 -18.16 0.93 -18.97
N LEU A 200 -18.45 -0.05 -18.11
CA LEU A 200 -19.11 -1.30 -18.49
C LEU A 200 -20.50 -1.04 -19.05
N TRP A 201 -21.27 -0.19 -18.38
CA TRP A 201 -22.60 0.17 -18.80
C TRP A 201 -22.62 0.79 -20.21
N ASN A 202 -21.75 1.76 -20.44
CA ASN A 202 -21.68 2.46 -21.73
C ASN A 202 -21.07 1.64 -22.86
N THR A 203 -20.46 0.49 -22.56
CA THR A 203 -19.78 -0.33 -23.55
C THR A 203 -20.63 -1.50 -24.05
N PHE A 204 -21.63 -2.02 -23.26
CA PHE A 204 -21.97 -3.41 -23.50
C PHE A 204 -23.38 -3.89 -23.20
N LEU A 205 -24.09 -3.33 -22.25
CA LEU A 205 -25.16 -4.06 -21.58
C LEU A 205 -26.50 -4.12 -22.30
N VAL A 206 -26.58 -3.64 -23.53
CA VAL A 206 -27.79 -3.71 -24.36
C VAL A 206 -27.53 -4.63 -25.54
N ASP A 207 -28.39 -5.64 -25.74
CA ASP A 207 -28.39 -6.41 -26.98
C ASP A 207 -28.81 -5.48 -28.13
N PRO A 208 -27.95 -5.23 -29.12
CA PRO A 208 -28.22 -4.28 -30.20
C PRO A 208 -29.39 -4.72 -31.09
N ASN A 209 -29.81 -6.00 -31.04
CA ASN A 209 -30.91 -6.52 -31.85
C ASN A 209 -32.26 -6.36 -31.15
N THR A 210 -32.29 -6.50 -29.83
CA THR A 210 -33.52 -6.45 -29.03
C THR A 210 -33.69 -5.14 -28.30
N GLY A 211 -32.61 -4.38 -28.10
CA GLY A 211 -32.62 -3.20 -27.23
C GLY A 211 -32.78 -3.54 -25.74
N GLU A 212 -32.76 -4.82 -25.39
CA GLU A 212 -32.96 -5.27 -24.03
C GLU A 212 -31.63 -5.27 -23.28
N TYR A 213 -31.70 -4.89 -22.01
CA TYR A 213 -30.61 -4.93 -21.07
C TYR A 213 -30.29 -6.36 -20.62
N GLY A 214 -29.03 -6.76 -20.61
CA GLY A 214 -28.67 -8.13 -20.28
C GLY A 214 -27.21 -8.29 -19.87
N TYR A 215 -26.79 -9.53 -19.65
CA TYR A 215 -25.42 -9.90 -19.33
C TYR A 215 -25.05 -11.22 -20.03
N ASN A 216 -23.74 -11.50 -20.09
CA ASN A 216 -23.22 -12.80 -20.50
C ASN A 216 -22.42 -13.43 -19.36
N ASP A 217 -22.47 -14.76 -19.28
CA ASP A 217 -21.67 -15.53 -18.33
C ASP A 217 -20.20 -15.57 -18.75
N GLY A 218 -19.29 -15.54 -17.78
CA GLY A 218 -17.86 -15.69 -18.02
C GLY A 218 -17.42 -17.14 -17.93
N SER A 219 -16.58 -17.59 -18.87
CA SER A 219 -15.98 -18.93 -18.84
C SER A 219 -14.65 -18.94 -18.09
N ASP A 220 -13.76 -18.06 -18.45
CA ASP A 220 -12.40 -17.95 -17.92
C ASP A 220 -11.87 -16.52 -18.07
N PHE A 221 -10.77 -16.24 -17.36
CA PHE A 221 -10.11 -14.95 -17.42
C PHE A 221 -8.59 -15.07 -17.43
N ALA A 222 -7.94 -14.02 -17.91
CA ALA A 222 -6.51 -13.78 -17.78
C ALA A 222 -6.30 -12.40 -17.13
N PHE A 223 -5.37 -12.33 -16.18
CA PHE A 223 -5.04 -11.10 -15.46
C PHE A 223 -3.54 -10.91 -15.37
N ALA A 224 -3.08 -9.69 -15.57
CA ALA A 224 -1.71 -9.29 -15.26
C ALA A 224 -1.72 -7.87 -14.66
N ARG A 225 -0.89 -7.66 -13.64
CA ARG A 225 -0.62 -6.35 -13.04
C ARG A 225 0.86 -6.15 -12.87
N ASP A 226 1.38 -5.08 -13.42
CA ASP A 226 2.72 -4.59 -13.23
C ASP A 226 2.69 -3.39 -12.28
N GLN A 227 3.31 -3.52 -11.10
CA GLN A 227 3.39 -2.46 -10.10
C GLN A 227 4.83 -1.96 -9.98
N LYS A 228 5.00 -0.68 -9.69
CA LYS A 228 6.30 -0.04 -9.49
C LYS A 228 6.19 1.18 -8.59
N GLY A 229 7.35 1.63 -8.10
CA GLY A 229 7.45 2.77 -7.22
C GLY A 229 7.82 2.39 -5.80
N TYR A 230 7.73 3.34 -4.89
CA TYR A 230 8.18 3.18 -3.50
C TYR A 230 7.53 4.21 -2.59
N ILE A 231 7.64 3.98 -1.28
CA ILE A 231 7.50 5.00 -0.26
C ILE A 231 8.90 5.27 0.28
N GLY A 232 9.40 6.50 0.04
CA GLY A 232 10.63 7.00 0.65
C GLY A 232 10.33 7.60 2.02
N GLU A 233 11.14 7.31 3.01
CA GLU A 233 10.99 7.84 4.36
C GLU A 233 12.26 8.56 4.80
N TYR A 234 12.10 9.78 5.28
CA TYR A 234 13.15 10.67 5.79
C TYR A 234 12.97 10.83 7.29
N ASP A 235 13.81 10.19 8.07
CA ASP A 235 13.77 10.22 9.53
C ASP A 235 14.75 11.26 10.08
N ILE A 236 14.27 12.11 10.98
CA ILE A 236 15.08 13.03 11.80
C ILE A 236 14.96 12.55 13.24
N ASN A 237 16.08 12.17 13.84
CA ASN A 237 16.14 11.56 15.16
C ASN A 237 16.88 12.42 16.17
N LEU A 238 16.33 12.49 17.38
CA LEU A 238 17.00 12.96 18.59
C LEU A 238 16.96 11.84 19.62
N SER A 239 18.11 11.42 20.11
CA SER A 239 18.20 10.33 21.08
C SER A 239 19.35 10.53 22.06
N GLY A 240 19.34 9.76 23.11
CA GLY A 240 20.39 9.83 24.12
C GLY A 240 20.34 8.66 25.09
N ASN A 241 21.25 8.69 26.02
CA ASN A 241 21.30 7.72 27.10
C ASN A 241 21.46 8.39 28.46
N VAL A 242 21.07 7.67 29.48
CA VAL A 242 21.29 8.03 30.89
C VAL A 242 22.07 6.89 31.53
N ARG A 243 23.36 7.15 31.88
CA ARG A 243 24.27 6.22 32.58
C ARG A 243 24.35 4.82 31.96
N ASP A 244 24.26 4.74 30.62
CA ASP A 244 24.27 3.48 29.86
C ASP A 244 23.22 2.42 30.29
N ARG A 245 22.21 2.84 31.06
CA ARG A 245 21.12 1.98 31.55
C ARG A 245 19.79 2.26 30.89
N VAL A 246 19.51 3.52 30.56
CA VAL A 246 18.26 3.93 29.90
C VAL A 246 18.64 4.69 28.63
N PHE A 247 18.17 4.20 27.51
CA PHE A 247 18.27 4.87 26.21
C PHE A 247 16.89 5.33 25.80
N TRP A 248 16.81 6.52 25.24
CA TRP A 248 15.58 7.11 24.75
C TRP A 248 15.79 7.69 23.37
N GLY A 249 14.71 7.82 22.62
CA GLY A 249 14.79 8.42 21.30
C GLY A 249 13.42 8.87 20.79
N PHE A 250 13.48 9.87 19.96
CA PHE A 250 12.38 10.47 19.22
C PHE A 250 12.74 10.59 17.76
N THR A 251 11.82 10.23 16.86
CA THR A 251 11.97 10.41 15.42
C THR A 251 10.73 11.09 14.85
N VAL A 252 10.94 12.05 13.96
CA VAL A 252 9.93 12.55 13.03
C VAL A 252 10.21 11.96 11.67
N GLY A 253 9.26 11.22 11.13
CA GLY A 253 9.33 10.60 9.80
C GLY A 253 8.53 11.42 8.80
N LEU A 254 9.14 11.76 7.67
CA LEU A 254 8.46 12.37 6.52
C LEU A 254 8.46 11.35 5.39
N LYS A 255 7.29 11.11 4.79
CA LYS A 255 7.12 10.08 3.76
C LYS A 255 6.75 10.70 2.42
N ASP A 256 7.36 10.19 1.36
CA ASP A 256 7.09 10.50 -0.03
C ASP A 256 6.55 9.25 -0.73
N VAL A 257 5.34 9.32 -1.26
CA VAL A 257 4.66 8.20 -1.88
C VAL A 257 4.69 8.36 -3.39
N ASN A 258 5.20 7.35 -4.09
CA ASN A 258 5.14 7.24 -5.53
C ASN A 258 4.75 5.80 -5.88
N TYR A 259 3.51 5.58 -6.26
CA TYR A 259 2.98 4.28 -6.65
C TYR A 259 2.37 4.35 -8.04
N ARG A 260 2.67 3.37 -8.87
CA ARG A 260 2.12 3.23 -10.21
C ARG A 260 1.81 1.78 -10.52
N HIS A 261 0.70 1.54 -11.18
CA HIS A 261 0.46 0.23 -11.78
C HIS A 261 -0.19 0.35 -13.17
N THR A 262 0.06 -0.66 -13.98
CA THR A 262 -0.73 -1.01 -15.16
C THR A 262 -1.29 -2.40 -14.93
N SER A 263 -2.61 -2.55 -15.01
CA SER A 263 -3.27 -3.85 -14.97
C SER A 263 -4.06 -4.11 -16.25
N ALA A 264 -4.11 -5.37 -16.65
CA ALA A 264 -4.90 -5.84 -17.77
C ALA A 264 -5.72 -7.06 -17.36
N TYR A 265 -6.99 -7.04 -17.65
CA TYR A 265 -7.94 -8.11 -17.39
C TYR A 265 -8.69 -8.45 -18.67
N ARG A 266 -8.73 -9.72 -19.01
CA ARG A 266 -9.54 -10.24 -20.13
C ARG A 266 -10.42 -11.35 -19.63
N GLU A 267 -11.71 -11.29 -19.90
CA GLU A 267 -12.65 -12.38 -19.67
C GLU A 267 -13.30 -12.84 -20.97
N ASN A 268 -13.36 -14.17 -21.15
CA ASN A 268 -14.08 -14.78 -22.24
C ASN A 268 -15.54 -15.02 -21.85
N LEU A 269 -16.45 -14.57 -22.69
CA LEU A 269 -17.90 -14.61 -22.45
C LEU A 269 -18.59 -15.69 -23.26
N VAL A 270 -19.64 -16.26 -22.68
CA VAL A 270 -20.48 -17.30 -23.27
C VAL A 270 -21.96 -16.96 -23.15
N ASP A 271 -22.74 -17.48 -24.09
CA ASP A 271 -24.21 -17.40 -24.04
C ASP A 271 -24.83 -18.52 -23.18
N GLY A 272 -26.16 -18.51 -23.04
CA GLY A 272 -26.90 -19.52 -22.29
C GLY A 272 -26.73 -20.96 -22.79
N ASN A 273 -26.17 -21.17 -23.99
CA ASN A 273 -25.83 -22.48 -24.55
C ASN A 273 -24.34 -22.81 -24.37
N ASN A 274 -23.62 -22.03 -23.59
CA ASN A 274 -22.18 -22.14 -23.38
C ASN A 274 -21.34 -21.97 -24.67
N SER A 275 -21.86 -21.24 -25.64
CA SER A 275 -21.15 -20.89 -26.87
C SER A 275 -20.47 -19.55 -26.72
N SER A 276 -19.22 -19.44 -27.20
CA SER A 276 -18.44 -18.18 -27.10
C SER A 276 -19.16 -17.04 -27.83
N VAL A 277 -19.28 -15.93 -27.15
CA VAL A 277 -19.79 -14.66 -27.71
C VAL A 277 -18.70 -13.63 -27.93
N GLY A 278 -17.48 -13.88 -27.45
CA GLY A 278 -16.33 -12.97 -27.53
C GLY A 278 -15.71 -12.69 -26.16
N ASP A 279 -15.00 -11.58 -26.04
CA ASP A 279 -14.32 -11.19 -24.79
C ASP A 279 -14.49 -9.73 -24.45
N LEU A 280 -14.36 -9.42 -23.15
CA LEU A 280 -14.10 -8.08 -22.63
C LEU A 280 -12.64 -7.95 -22.26
N PHE A 281 -12.04 -6.81 -22.57
CA PHE A 281 -10.66 -6.52 -22.25
C PHE A 281 -10.53 -5.17 -21.58
N THR A 282 -10.17 -5.18 -20.29
CA THR A 282 -10.01 -3.97 -19.46
C THR A 282 -8.52 -3.70 -19.25
N VAL A 283 -8.12 -2.44 -19.38
CA VAL A 283 -6.80 -1.94 -19.00
C VAL A 283 -6.98 -0.76 -18.07
N ASP A 284 -6.25 -0.77 -16.96
CA ASP A 284 -6.24 0.31 -15.98
C ASP A 284 -4.78 0.74 -15.70
N ASP A 285 -4.51 2.02 -15.93
CA ASP A 285 -3.28 2.68 -15.54
C ASP A 285 -3.58 3.60 -14.36
N ARG A 286 -2.86 3.44 -13.25
CA ARG A 286 -3.06 4.22 -12.04
C ARG A 286 -1.75 4.74 -11.47
N ASN A 287 -1.79 6.00 -11.01
CA ASN A 287 -0.73 6.65 -10.27
C ASN A 287 -1.30 7.11 -8.92
N ILE A 288 -0.52 6.92 -7.84
CA ILE A 288 -0.82 7.51 -6.53
C ILE A 288 0.45 8.19 -6.06
N ASP A 289 0.38 9.49 -5.92
CA ASP A 289 1.48 10.33 -5.44
C ASP A 289 1.03 11.11 -4.20
N GLY A 290 1.95 11.43 -3.31
CA GLY A 290 1.64 12.24 -2.15
C GLY A 290 2.68 12.16 -1.05
N TYR A 291 2.32 12.67 0.11
CA TYR A 291 3.22 12.76 1.25
C TYR A 291 2.50 12.39 2.54
N GLY A 292 3.31 12.07 3.55
CA GLY A 292 2.81 11.79 4.89
C GLY A 292 3.86 12.12 5.94
N PHE A 293 3.44 12.13 7.20
CA PHE A 293 4.36 12.25 8.31
C PHE A 293 3.88 11.42 9.50
N ASP A 294 4.82 11.03 10.34
CA ASP A 294 4.56 10.35 11.61
C ASP A 294 5.59 10.75 12.67
N ILE A 295 5.30 10.37 13.91
CA ILE A 295 6.19 10.56 15.06
C ILE A 295 6.40 9.21 15.73
N LYS A 296 7.65 8.91 16.08
CA LYS A 296 8.04 7.66 16.74
C LYS A 296 8.76 7.95 18.05
N GLY A 297 8.47 7.18 19.06
CA GLY A 297 9.14 7.23 20.35
C GLY A 297 9.63 5.87 20.78
N GLY A 298 10.76 5.85 21.48
CA GLY A 298 11.30 4.59 21.97
C GLY A 298 12.11 4.72 23.25
N ILE A 299 12.15 3.61 24.00
CA ILE A 299 12.98 3.45 25.19
C ILE A 299 13.62 2.07 25.16
N ILE A 300 14.90 1.99 25.54
CA ILE A 300 15.62 0.73 25.81
C ILE A 300 16.15 0.82 27.23
N PHE A 301 15.92 -0.23 27.99
CA PHE A 301 16.33 -0.34 29.39
C PHE A 301 17.21 -1.57 29.62
N CYS A 302 18.34 -1.40 30.35
CA CYS A 302 19.24 -2.46 30.82
C CYS A 302 18.93 -2.76 32.28
N PRO A 303 18.09 -3.77 32.61
CA PRO A 303 17.61 -4.00 33.97
C PRO A 303 18.66 -4.54 34.94
N ILE A 304 19.65 -5.25 34.41
CA ILE A 304 20.65 -5.98 35.22
C ILE A 304 22.00 -5.26 35.04
N GLU A 305 22.62 -4.91 36.17
CA GLU A 305 23.96 -4.31 36.18
C GLU A 305 24.99 -5.36 35.71
N ASP A 306 25.97 -4.94 34.95
CA ASP A 306 27.01 -5.79 34.35
C ASP A 306 26.49 -6.90 33.38
N ASN A 307 25.20 -6.86 33.03
CA ASN A 307 24.62 -7.76 32.05
C ASN A 307 24.10 -6.95 30.85
N PRO A 308 24.52 -7.28 29.63
CA PRO A 308 24.10 -6.57 28.42
C PRO A 308 22.67 -6.90 27.94
N PHE A 309 21.84 -7.51 28.78
CA PHE A 309 20.43 -7.76 28.49
C PHE A 309 19.65 -6.45 28.40
N ARG A 310 18.82 -6.31 27.37
CA ARG A 310 18.08 -5.09 27.06
C ARG A 310 16.62 -5.41 26.78
N ILE A 311 15.76 -4.55 27.27
CA ILE A 311 14.32 -4.55 26.99
C ILE A 311 14.01 -3.24 26.27
N GLY A 312 13.40 -3.32 25.11
CA GLY A 312 12.98 -2.15 24.31
C GLY A 312 11.47 -2.05 24.20
N LEU A 313 10.97 -0.83 24.27
CA LEU A 313 9.58 -0.47 23.98
C LEU A 313 9.59 0.63 22.92
N SER A 314 8.68 0.57 21.96
CA SER A 314 8.49 1.62 20.97
C SER A 314 7.02 1.85 20.65
N VAL A 315 6.72 3.06 20.23
CA VAL A 315 5.39 3.46 19.77
C VAL A 315 5.56 4.37 18.56
N SER A 316 4.73 4.14 17.54
CA SER A 316 4.61 5.05 16.40
C SER A 316 3.17 5.53 16.28
N THR A 317 3.00 6.83 16.04
CA THR A 317 1.69 7.40 15.71
C THR A 317 1.20 6.83 14.38
N PRO A 318 -0.07 7.06 14.02
CA PRO A 318 -0.48 6.97 12.64
C PRO A 318 0.43 7.80 11.73
N THR A 319 0.65 7.33 10.51
CA THR A 319 1.15 8.19 9.45
C THR A 319 -0.05 8.93 8.85
N TRP A 320 0.00 10.25 8.87
CA TRP A 320 -1.01 11.11 8.28
C TRP A 320 -0.65 11.39 6.83
N TYR A 321 -1.26 10.65 5.91
CA TYR A 321 -1.05 10.79 4.47
C TYR A 321 -2.04 11.78 3.85
N THR A 322 -1.53 12.58 2.90
CA THR A 322 -2.31 13.31 1.89
C THR A 322 -1.87 12.79 0.53
N LEU A 323 -2.80 12.21 -0.22
CA LEU A 323 -2.54 11.44 -1.44
C LEU A 323 -3.42 11.96 -2.58
N THR A 324 -2.90 11.85 -3.80
CA THR A 324 -3.66 12.05 -5.04
C THR A 324 -3.60 10.76 -5.85
N SER A 325 -4.75 10.20 -6.22
CA SER A 325 -4.86 9.06 -7.11
C SER A 325 -5.38 9.52 -8.46
N GLU A 326 -4.65 9.19 -9.51
CA GLU A 326 -5.05 9.43 -10.91
C GLU A 326 -5.15 8.10 -11.63
N ASN A 327 -6.21 7.92 -12.40
CA ASN A 327 -6.37 6.71 -13.19
C ASN A 327 -6.81 7.01 -14.64
N TYR A 328 -6.52 6.07 -15.51
CA TYR A 328 -7.05 6.02 -16.87
C TYR A 328 -7.44 4.57 -17.17
N THR A 329 -8.72 4.34 -17.39
CA THR A 329 -9.28 3.01 -17.58
C THR A 329 -9.95 2.91 -18.93
N THR A 330 -9.72 1.79 -19.63
CA THR A 330 -10.36 1.46 -20.90
C THR A 330 -10.95 0.07 -20.86
N ILE A 331 -12.13 -0.10 -21.47
CA ILE A 331 -12.76 -1.41 -21.69
C ILE A 331 -13.02 -1.56 -23.19
N ALA A 332 -12.50 -2.63 -23.78
CA ALA A 332 -12.80 -3.04 -25.15
C ALA A 332 -13.78 -4.20 -25.14
N ASN A 333 -14.89 -4.04 -25.86
CA ASN A 333 -15.86 -5.08 -26.09
C ASN A 333 -15.61 -5.75 -27.46
N ASN A 334 -15.06 -6.96 -27.42
CA ASN A 334 -14.78 -7.77 -28.60
C ASN A 334 -15.84 -8.88 -28.79
N THR A 335 -17.05 -8.65 -28.35
CA THR A 335 -18.14 -9.65 -28.50
C THR A 335 -18.82 -9.53 -29.86
N LYS A 336 -19.58 -10.57 -30.24
CA LYS A 336 -20.40 -10.54 -31.46
C LYS A 336 -21.49 -9.44 -31.45
N TYR A 337 -21.76 -8.86 -30.27
CA TYR A 337 -22.65 -7.71 -30.09
C TYR A 337 -21.92 -6.36 -30.15
N GLY A 338 -20.66 -6.36 -30.49
CA GLY A 338 -19.66 -5.34 -30.28
C GLY A 338 -19.69 -4.14 -31.21
N LEU A 339 -20.83 -3.50 -31.35
CA LEU A 339 -20.92 -2.22 -32.07
C LEU A 339 -20.67 -1.00 -31.16
N TYR A 340 -20.52 -1.21 -29.86
CA TYR A 340 -20.31 -0.14 -28.90
C TYR A 340 -18.84 -0.17 -28.47
N ASP A 341 -18.12 0.75 -29.07
CA ASP A 341 -16.70 0.93 -28.90
C ASP A 341 -16.24 1.12 -27.47
N ASN A 342 -14.98 0.86 -27.27
CA ASN A 342 -14.14 1.06 -26.13
C ASN A 342 -14.64 2.15 -25.17
N GLY A 343 -15.19 1.75 -24.05
CA GLY A 343 -15.44 2.63 -22.92
C GLY A 343 -14.10 3.13 -22.37
N LYS A 344 -14.04 4.38 -21.96
CA LYS A 344 -12.87 4.98 -21.32
C LYS A 344 -13.28 6.00 -20.27
N SER A 345 -12.52 6.09 -19.20
CA SER A 345 -12.68 7.14 -18.19
C SER A 345 -11.34 7.48 -17.55
N SER A 346 -11.20 8.71 -17.09
CA SER A 346 -10.03 9.21 -16.38
C SER A 346 -10.51 10.03 -15.19
N GLU A 347 -9.97 9.74 -14.03
CA GLU A 347 -10.31 10.44 -12.79
C GLU A 347 -9.03 10.84 -12.06
N SER A 348 -9.12 11.96 -11.33
CA SER A 348 -8.06 12.43 -10.44
C SER A 348 -8.67 12.86 -9.13
N ILE A 349 -8.14 12.32 -8.02
CA ILE A 349 -8.74 12.49 -6.72
C ILE A 349 -7.69 12.68 -5.65
N LYS A 350 -7.94 13.67 -4.78
CA LYS A 350 -7.18 13.94 -3.59
C LYS A 350 -7.89 13.45 -2.34
N TYR A 351 -7.17 12.79 -1.44
CA TYR A 351 -7.72 12.21 -0.24
C TYR A 351 -6.70 12.17 0.91
N LYS A 352 -7.17 11.95 2.13
CA LYS A 352 -6.31 11.69 3.28
C LYS A 352 -6.52 10.27 3.80
N MET A 353 -5.46 9.68 4.31
CA MET A 353 -5.48 8.36 4.94
C MET A 353 -4.59 8.37 6.19
N TYR A 354 -5.13 7.87 7.29
CA TYR A 354 -4.38 7.73 8.53
C TYR A 354 -4.18 6.25 8.83
N THR A 355 -2.90 5.86 8.98
CA THR A 355 -2.54 4.46 9.27
C THR A 355 -2.77 4.13 10.75
N PRO A 356 -2.71 2.86 11.16
CA PRO A 356 -2.84 2.51 12.57
C PRO A 356 -1.64 2.96 13.41
N TRP A 357 -1.86 3.09 14.72
CA TRP A 357 -0.79 3.09 15.71
C TRP A 357 -0.02 1.79 15.67
N LYS A 358 1.31 1.84 15.90
CA LYS A 358 2.16 0.67 16.03
C LYS A 358 2.79 0.63 17.43
N PHE A 359 2.82 -0.54 18.03
CA PHE A 359 3.38 -0.79 19.35
C PHE A 359 4.44 -1.88 19.26
N GLY A 360 5.66 -1.59 19.72
CA GLY A 360 6.79 -2.49 19.66
C GLY A 360 7.29 -2.90 21.05
N PHE A 361 7.61 -4.18 21.18
CA PHE A 361 8.32 -4.77 22.32
C PHE A 361 9.52 -5.56 21.82
N SER A 362 10.69 -5.39 22.43
CA SER A 362 11.89 -6.06 21.96
C SER A 362 12.81 -6.49 23.12
N LEU A 363 13.55 -7.54 22.87
CA LEU A 363 14.59 -8.06 23.75
C LEU A 363 15.90 -8.18 22.99
N GLY A 364 17.00 -7.82 23.64
CA GLY A 364 18.34 -7.94 23.08
C GLY A 364 19.31 -8.48 24.10
N GLN A 365 20.16 -9.41 23.69
CA GLN A 365 21.24 -9.95 24.51
C GLN A 365 22.51 -10.03 23.70
N THR A 366 23.62 -9.60 24.30
CA THR A 366 24.95 -9.83 23.74
C THR A 366 25.77 -10.74 24.67
N TYR A 367 26.61 -11.57 24.09
CA TYR A 367 27.53 -12.44 24.81
C TYR A 367 28.96 -12.05 24.42
N GLY A 368 29.60 -11.32 25.31
CA GLY A 368 30.91 -10.70 25.01
C GLY A 368 30.80 -9.76 23.79
N GLN A 369 31.78 -9.85 22.91
CA GLN A 369 31.81 -9.12 21.64
C GLN A 369 31.47 -10.01 20.43
N ASP A 370 31.19 -11.29 20.68
CA ASP A 370 31.17 -12.33 19.64
C ASP A 370 29.75 -12.70 19.19
N LEU A 371 28.75 -12.60 20.06
CA LEU A 371 27.39 -13.01 19.73
C LEU A 371 26.37 -11.96 20.19
N ALA A 372 25.44 -11.60 19.31
CA ALA A 372 24.27 -10.80 19.64
C ALA A 372 23.01 -11.51 19.16
N ILE A 373 21.96 -11.54 20.00
CA ILE A 373 20.66 -12.12 19.69
C ILE A 373 19.60 -11.08 19.97
N GLY A 374 18.69 -10.89 19.00
CA GLY A 374 17.55 -9.99 19.09
C GLY A 374 16.23 -10.72 18.85
N LEU A 375 15.21 -10.31 19.59
CA LEU A 375 13.82 -10.70 19.42
C LEU A 375 12.98 -9.42 19.44
N SER A 376 12.10 -9.25 18.46
CA SER A 376 11.18 -8.11 18.43
C SER A 376 9.79 -8.56 18.05
N TYR A 377 8.81 -7.92 18.67
CA TYR A 377 7.39 -8.09 18.39
C TYR A 377 6.77 -6.72 18.15
N GLU A 378 5.94 -6.62 17.10
CA GLU A 378 5.20 -5.42 16.77
C GLU A 378 3.73 -5.75 16.55
N TYR A 379 2.85 -4.88 17.00
CA TYR A 379 1.41 -4.96 16.77
C TYR A 379 0.89 -3.66 16.14
N ALA A 380 0.06 -3.81 15.12
CA ALA A 380 -0.69 -2.72 14.49
C ALA A 380 -2.08 -3.21 14.07
N ASP A 381 -3.13 -2.47 14.40
CA ASP A 381 -4.50 -2.84 14.02
C ASP A 381 -4.92 -2.16 12.72
N TYR A 382 -4.73 -2.84 11.58
CA TYR A 382 -5.07 -2.29 10.27
C TYR A 382 -6.57 -2.09 10.05
N SER A 383 -7.44 -2.68 10.89
CA SER A 383 -8.87 -2.37 10.85
C SER A 383 -9.19 -0.94 11.32
N SER A 384 -8.21 -0.25 11.93
CA SER A 384 -8.31 1.14 12.39
C SER A 384 -7.79 2.17 11.37
N ILE A 385 -7.44 1.76 10.15
CA ILE A 385 -7.15 2.73 9.07
C ILE A 385 -8.35 3.66 8.93
N ASP A 386 -8.09 4.98 8.98
CA ASP A 386 -9.10 6.00 8.79
C ASP A 386 -8.96 6.59 7.38
N ASN A 387 -9.86 6.19 6.52
CA ASN A 387 -10.03 6.74 5.19
C ASN A 387 -10.83 8.03 5.33
N ARG A 388 -10.34 9.10 4.71
CA ARG A 388 -10.87 10.45 4.95
C ARG A 388 -11.08 11.19 3.64
N ASN A 389 -12.19 11.81 3.56
CA ASN A 389 -12.64 12.60 2.45
C ASN A 389 -12.16 14.05 2.61
N VAL A 390 -11.58 14.63 1.56
CA VAL A 390 -11.24 16.06 1.53
C VAL A 390 -12.53 16.85 1.37
N THR A 391 -12.83 17.74 2.30
CA THR A 391 -14.07 18.55 2.30
C THR A 391 -13.84 19.95 1.78
N ASP A 392 -12.66 20.51 1.99
CA ASP A 392 -12.27 21.85 1.51
C ASP A 392 -10.77 21.95 1.29
N GLU A 393 -10.38 22.80 0.35
CA GLU A 393 -8.99 23.19 0.11
C GLU A 393 -8.95 24.71 0.03
N TYR A 394 -8.29 25.34 0.98
CA TYR A 394 -8.19 26.79 1.00
C TYR A 394 -6.76 27.28 1.26
N TYR A 395 -6.46 28.44 0.74
CA TYR A 395 -5.22 29.13 1.04
C TYR A 395 -5.46 30.08 2.21
N ASP A 396 -4.77 29.85 3.31
CA ASP A 396 -4.80 30.75 4.46
C ASP A 396 -3.86 31.92 4.21
N ASP A 397 -4.45 33.05 3.84
CA ASP A 397 -3.71 34.28 3.55
C ASP A 397 -2.96 34.84 4.79
N TYR A 398 -3.39 34.47 5.99
CA TYR A 398 -2.78 34.96 7.23
C TYR A 398 -1.50 34.19 7.57
N TYR A 399 -1.51 32.87 7.40
CA TYR A 399 -0.33 32.02 7.64
C TYR A 399 0.47 31.71 6.36
N GLY A 400 -0.05 32.03 5.19
CA GLY A 400 0.61 31.83 3.91
C GLY A 400 0.75 30.37 3.51
N ASN A 401 -0.15 29.48 3.97
CA ASN A 401 -0.16 28.05 3.66
C ASN A 401 -1.48 27.58 3.06
N TYR A 402 -1.37 26.48 2.30
CA TYR A 402 -2.52 25.70 1.86
C TYR A 402 -2.96 24.78 3.01
N ASP A 403 -4.21 24.87 3.39
CA ASP A 403 -4.83 23.93 4.32
C ASP A 403 -5.86 23.05 3.61
N ILE A 404 -6.00 21.81 4.08
CA ILE A 404 -6.86 20.80 3.48
C ILE A 404 -7.69 20.20 4.60
N ASP A 405 -8.97 20.54 4.64
CA ASP A 405 -9.90 19.94 5.57
C ASP A 405 -10.35 18.56 5.09
N SER A 406 -10.70 17.68 6.02
CA SER A 406 -11.15 16.33 5.70
C SER A 406 -12.03 15.75 6.79
N GLU A 407 -12.96 14.90 6.40
CA GLU A 407 -13.80 14.12 7.31
C GLU A 407 -13.63 12.61 7.07
N SER A 408 -13.89 11.80 8.11
CA SER A 408 -13.79 10.33 8.00
C SER A 408 -14.90 9.77 7.11
N ASP A 409 -14.53 8.94 6.12
CA ASP A 409 -15.48 8.18 5.31
C ASP A 409 -16.01 7.00 6.12
N ARG A 410 -17.19 7.17 6.69
CA ARG A 410 -17.78 6.17 7.58
C ARG A 410 -18.01 4.82 6.89
N TYR A 411 -18.55 4.81 5.69
CA TYR A 411 -18.89 3.58 4.97
C TYR A 411 -17.66 2.81 4.54
N MET A 412 -16.65 3.53 4.04
CA MET A 412 -15.35 2.94 3.72
C MET A 412 -14.64 2.41 4.96
N ASN A 413 -14.68 3.12 6.09
CA ASN A 413 -14.06 2.70 7.34
C ASN A 413 -14.79 1.50 7.96
N ASP A 414 -16.09 1.38 7.79
CA ASP A 414 -16.82 0.18 8.21
C ASP A 414 -16.46 -1.03 7.32
N ASN A 415 -16.33 -0.87 6.00
CA ASN A 415 -15.80 -1.91 5.11
C ASN A 415 -14.35 -2.29 5.48
N THR A 416 -13.51 -1.29 5.83
CA THR A 416 -12.14 -1.53 6.31
C THR A 416 -12.13 -2.42 7.54
N LYS A 417 -12.99 -2.19 8.52
CA LYS A 417 -13.15 -3.05 9.70
C LYS A 417 -13.65 -4.46 9.35
N GLU A 418 -14.50 -4.59 8.33
CA GLU A 418 -14.98 -5.89 7.86
C GLU A 418 -13.90 -6.69 7.12
N CYS A 419 -13.03 -6.03 6.36
CA CYS A 419 -12.00 -6.66 5.54
C CYS A 419 -10.69 -6.92 6.30
N LEU A 420 -10.27 -5.98 7.15
CA LEU A 420 -8.95 -5.99 7.80
C LEU A 420 -9.02 -6.36 9.27
N LYS A 421 -7.85 -6.66 9.83
CA LYS A 421 -7.66 -7.03 11.24
C LYS A 421 -6.28 -6.63 11.76
N GLY A 422 -6.07 -6.78 13.05
CA GLY A 422 -4.77 -6.59 13.71
C GLY A 422 -3.69 -7.52 13.14
N VAL A 423 -2.49 -6.98 12.96
CA VAL A 423 -1.31 -7.65 12.44
C VAL A 423 -0.25 -7.76 13.53
N HIS A 424 0.30 -8.95 13.67
CA HIS A 424 1.39 -9.30 14.56
C HIS A 424 2.64 -9.54 13.72
N THR A 425 3.71 -8.82 14.00
CA THR A 425 5.02 -9.03 13.38
C THR A 425 5.99 -9.58 14.43
N LEU A 426 6.62 -10.72 14.15
CA LEU A 426 7.64 -11.34 14.97
C LEU A 426 8.96 -11.37 14.23
N LYS A 427 10.02 -10.85 14.86
CA LYS A 427 11.37 -10.77 14.27
C LYS A 427 12.36 -11.47 15.21
N LEU A 428 13.19 -12.33 14.65
CA LEU A 428 14.26 -13.03 15.35
C LEU A 428 15.56 -12.89 14.58
N GLY A 429 16.66 -12.58 15.24
CA GLY A 429 17.95 -12.39 14.58
C GLY A 429 19.12 -12.74 15.49
N ALA A 430 20.19 -13.20 14.85
CA ALA A 430 21.48 -13.48 15.49
C ALA A 430 22.62 -12.95 14.62
N GLU A 431 23.61 -12.35 15.28
CA GLU A 431 24.88 -11.91 14.70
C GLU A 431 26.02 -12.59 15.47
N ALA A 432 26.91 -13.28 14.75
CA ALA A 432 28.07 -13.93 15.32
C ALA A 432 29.35 -13.40 14.65
N LYS A 433 30.31 -12.94 15.43
CA LYS A 433 31.68 -12.62 14.97
C LYS A 433 32.50 -13.90 14.88
N VAL A 434 32.88 -14.28 13.67
CA VAL A 434 33.73 -15.45 13.42
C VAL A 434 35.20 -15.11 13.55
N THR A 435 35.55 -13.89 13.14
CA THR A 435 36.84 -13.26 13.41
C THR A 435 36.61 -11.83 13.89
N PRO A 436 37.65 -11.12 14.39
CA PRO A 436 37.50 -9.71 14.78
C PRO A 436 36.92 -8.83 13.68
N GLU A 437 37.12 -9.19 12.40
CA GLU A 437 36.69 -8.44 11.23
C GLU A 437 35.39 -9.00 10.61
N LEU A 438 35.19 -10.33 10.68
CA LEU A 438 34.12 -11.04 9.96
C LEU A 438 32.93 -11.37 10.88
N SER A 439 31.76 -10.89 10.50
CA SER A 439 30.48 -11.19 11.15
C SER A 439 29.54 -11.94 10.21
N LEU A 440 28.87 -12.97 10.74
CA LEU A 440 27.79 -13.70 10.08
C LEU A 440 26.46 -13.36 10.76
N ARG A 441 25.39 -13.30 9.98
CA ARG A 441 24.05 -12.97 10.45
C ARG A 441 23.02 -13.92 9.88
N ALA A 442 22.02 -14.21 10.68
CA ALA A 442 20.82 -14.93 10.26
C ALA A 442 19.60 -14.32 10.94
N GLY A 443 18.48 -14.29 10.22
CA GLY A 443 17.24 -13.74 10.75
C GLY A 443 16.01 -14.38 10.16
N TYR A 444 14.92 -14.23 10.89
CA TYR A 444 13.59 -14.64 10.48
C TYR A 444 12.60 -13.55 10.87
N ASN A 445 11.68 -13.23 9.94
CA ASN A 445 10.63 -12.25 10.15
C ASN A 445 9.30 -12.84 9.68
N TYR A 446 8.32 -12.85 10.57
CA TYR A 446 6.97 -13.33 10.31
C TYR A 446 5.99 -12.18 10.46
N VAL A 447 5.08 -12.03 9.50
CA VAL A 447 3.97 -11.07 9.54
C VAL A 447 2.66 -11.82 9.37
N SER A 448 1.77 -11.71 10.34
CA SER A 448 0.46 -12.36 10.29
C SER A 448 -0.44 -11.74 9.21
N PRO A 449 -1.48 -12.45 8.72
CA PRO A 449 -2.38 -11.94 7.70
C PRO A 449 -3.12 -10.68 8.16
N MET A 450 -3.13 -9.65 7.32
CA MET A 450 -3.91 -8.44 7.53
C MET A 450 -5.38 -8.61 7.12
N TYR A 451 -5.63 -9.38 6.05
CA TYR A 451 -6.97 -9.58 5.53
C TYR A 451 -7.71 -10.68 6.28
N LYS A 452 -9.00 -10.47 6.54
CA LYS A 452 -9.91 -11.52 6.99
C LYS A 452 -10.22 -12.45 5.82
N LYS A 453 -10.52 -13.72 6.09
CA LYS A 453 -10.90 -14.69 5.04
C LYS A 453 -12.18 -14.30 4.30
N THR A 454 -13.04 -13.56 4.98
CA THR A 454 -14.31 -13.04 4.46
C THR A 454 -14.19 -11.64 3.88
N GLY A 455 -12.98 -11.05 3.90
CA GLY A 455 -12.76 -9.73 3.35
C GLY A 455 -13.07 -9.70 1.86
N MET A 456 -13.86 -8.71 1.46
CA MET A 456 -14.29 -8.52 0.09
C MET A 456 -14.20 -7.04 -0.29
N ARG A 457 -13.59 -6.78 -1.44
CA ARG A 457 -13.63 -5.46 -2.04
C ARG A 457 -15.04 -5.21 -2.54
N SER A 458 -15.78 -4.29 -1.94
CA SER A 458 -17.13 -3.99 -2.33
C SER A 458 -17.19 -2.74 -3.21
N SER A 459 -17.82 -2.86 -4.35
CA SER A 459 -18.14 -1.75 -5.26
C SER A 459 -19.58 -1.23 -5.04
N CYS A 460 -20.28 -1.75 -4.01
CA CYS A 460 -21.67 -1.38 -3.69
C CYS A 460 -21.78 -0.52 -2.42
N LEU A 461 -20.67 0.02 -1.92
CA LEU A 461 -20.70 0.91 -0.76
C LEU A 461 -21.19 2.30 -1.18
N ASP A 462 -22.02 2.89 -0.33
CA ASP A 462 -22.39 4.32 -0.44
C ASP A 462 -21.28 5.21 0.15
N ALA A 463 -20.05 4.95 -0.32
CA ALA A 463 -18.84 5.64 0.07
C ALA A 463 -18.25 6.34 -1.16
N ASP A 464 -17.85 7.59 -0.99
CA ASP A 464 -17.34 8.41 -2.10
C ASP A 464 -16.11 7.75 -2.76
N GLY A 465 -15.27 7.03 -1.98
CA GLY A 465 -14.16 6.26 -2.52
C GLY A 465 -14.55 5.18 -3.52
N CYS A 466 -15.74 4.59 -3.39
CA CYS A 466 -16.20 3.57 -4.31
C CYS A 466 -16.58 4.11 -5.70
N TYR A 467 -16.95 5.38 -5.83
CA TYR A 467 -17.28 5.97 -7.13
C TYR A 467 -16.13 5.94 -8.11
N TYR A 468 -14.91 5.92 -7.61
CA TYR A 468 -13.69 6.01 -8.40
C TYR A 468 -12.97 4.68 -8.58
N MET A 469 -13.61 3.57 -8.17
CA MET A 469 -13.10 2.25 -8.47
C MET A 469 -13.08 2.02 -9.97
N SER A 470 -11.89 1.84 -10.52
CA SER A 470 -11.66 1.61 -11.95
C SER A 470 -11.41 0.13 -12.28
N THR A 471 -11.15 -0.70 -11.25
CA THR A 471 -10.95 -2.15 -11.37
C THR A 471 -11.78 -2.89 -10.33
N THR A 472 -12.04 -4.18 -10.58
CA THR A 472 -12.91 -5.02 -9.72
C THR A 472 -12.13 -6.02 -8.89
N ASP A 473 -10.88 -6.30 -9.25
CA ASP A 473 -10.06 -7.34 -8.65
C ASP A 473 -9.49 -6.99 -7.28
N TYR A 474 -9.23 -8.00 -6.48
CA TYR A 474 -8.55 -7.87 -5.19
C TYR A 474 -7.84 -9.17 -4.77
N VAL A 475 -6.92 -9.07 -3.81
CA VAL A 475 -6.19 -10.22 -3.25
C VAL A 475 -6.26 -10.17 -1.73
N ASN A 476 -6.74 -11.24 -1.13
CA ASN A 476 -6.64 -11.45 0.31
C ASN A 476 -5.31 -12.15 0.62
N TRP A 477 -4.27 -11.32 0.84
CA TRP A 477 -2.94 -11.80 1.17
C TRP A 477 -2.93 -12.46 2.55
N LYS A 478 -2.27 -13.62 2.64
CA LYS A 478 -2.06 -14.40 3.87
C LYS A 478 -0.80 -13.93 4.60
N ASP A 479 -0.27 -14.74 5.46
CA ASP A 479 0.95 -14.46 6.20
C ASP A 479 2.18 -14.32 5.29
N THR A 480 3.13 -13.51 5.76
CA THR A 480 4.42 -13.32 5.09
C THR A 480 5.54 -13.93 5.92
N HIS A 481 6.37 -14.73 5.28
CA HIS A 481 7.57 -15.30 5.86
C HIS A 481 8.80 -14.70 5.16
N ARG A 482 9.76 -14.19 5.95
CA ARG A 482 11.04 -13.70 5.43
C ARG A 482 12.18 -14.43 6.15
N VAL A 483 13.07 -15.02 5.37
CA VAL A 483 14.32 -15.62 5.85
C VAL A 483 15.45 -14.76 5.35
N THR A 484 16.37 -14.41 6.25
CA THR A 484 17.48 -13.51 5.92
C THR A 484 18.81 -14.10 6.34
N CYS A 485 19.86 -13.78 5.60
CA CYS A 485 21.24 -14.01 6.00
C CYS A 485 22.10 -12.81 5.62
N GLY A 486 23.22 -12.66 6.31
CA GLY A 486 24.10 -11.53 6.10
C GLY A 486 25.55 -11.84 6.42
N LEU A 487 26.44 -11.07 5.80
CA LEU A 487 27.88 -11.12 6.00
C LEU A 487 28.40 -9.70 6.14
N GLY A 488 29.21 -9.43 7.15
CA GLY A 488 29.83 -8.14 7.38
C GLY A 488 31.33 -8.27 7.53
N TYR A 489 32.09 -7.36 6.91
CA TYR A 489 33.53 -7.26 7.07
C TYR A 489 33.92 -5.85 7.49
N SER A 490 34.59 -5.74 8.62
CA SER A 490 35.01 -4.48 9.24
C SER A 490 36.50 -4.24 9.10
N PHE A 491 36.87 -3.06 8.59
CA PHE A 491 38.24 -2.57 8.56
C PHE A 491 38.29 -1.35 9.47
N SER A 492 39.13 -1.26 10.43
CA SER A 492 39.32 -0.02 11.21
C SER A 492 38.01 0.83 11.34
N ASN A 493 37.89 1.88 10.54
CA ASN A 493 36.72 2.81 10.54
C ASN A 493 35.73 2.58 9.40
N PHE A 494 35.89 1.54 8.62
CA PHE A 494 35.05 1.22 7.47
C PHE A 494 34.46 -0.19 7.58
N ASN A 495 33.22 -0.39 7.17
CA ASN A 495 32.62 -1.72 7.06
C ASN A 495 31.85 -1.88 5.75
N ILE A 496 31.87 -3.10 5.25
CA ILE A 496 31.05 -3.53 4.11
C ILE A 496 30.17 -4.68 4.60
N ASP A 497 28.88 -4.53 4.42
CA ASP A 497 27.90 -5.53 4.80
C ASP A 497 27.09 -5.96 3.59
N PHE A 498 26.78 -7.26 3.51
CA PHE A 498 25.90 -7.85 2.52
C PHE A 498 24.76 -8.57 3.22
N ALA A 499 23.56 -8.48 2.66
CA ALA A 499 22.42 -9.26 3.10
C ALA A 499 21.64 -9.83 1.90
N TYR A 500 21.08 -10.99 2.13
CA TYR A 500 20.10 -11.60 1.26
C TYR A 500 18.82 -11.85 2.06
N GLN A 501 17.69 -11.48 1.48
CA GLN A 501 16.36 -11.74 2.01
C GLN A 501 15.54 -12.51 0.99
N PHE A 502 14.97 -13.62 1.39
CA PHE A 502 13.91 -14.32 0.70
C PHE A 502 12.59 -14.06 1.43
N SER A 503 11.59 -13.59 0.70
CA SER A 503 10.23 -13.36 1.21
C SER A 503 9.23 -14.13 0.40
N THR A 504 8.27 -14.78 1.07
CA THR A 504 7.17 -15.49 0.41
C THR A 504 5.85 -15.17 1.11
N GLN A 505 4.82 -14.96 0.31
CA GLN A 505 3.45 -14.69 0.74
C GLN A 505 2.47 -15.35 -0.23
N LYS A 506 1.48 -16.07 0.28
CA LYS A 506 0.36 -16.59 -0.49
C LYS A 506 -0.83 -15.66 -0.41
N GLY A 507 -1.74 -15.73 -1.38
CA GLY A 507 -2.98 -14.96 -1.39
C GLY A 507 -4.08 -15.68 -2.15
N ASP A 508 -5.31 -15.23 -1.92
CA ASP A 508 -6.48 -15.65 -2.67
C ASP A 508 -6.92 -14.47 -3.54
N PHE A 509 -6.70 -14.58 -4.85
CA PHE A 509 -7.07 -13.58 -5.85
C PHE A 509 -8.52 -13.77 -6.26
N PHE A 510 -9.27 -12.69 -6.33
CA PHE A 510 -10.63 -12.62 -6.83
C PHE A 510 -10.70 -11.61 -7.99
N PRO A 511 -11.27 -11.97 -9.15
CA PRO A 511 -11.38 -11.05 -10.28
C PRO A 511 -12.45 -9.95 -10.04
N MET A 512 -13.41 -10.20 -9.15
CA MET A 512 -14.47 -9.28 -8.76
C MET A 512 -15.16 -9.74 -7.48
N GLU A 513 -16.02 -8.91 -6.93
CA GLU A 513 -16.82 -9.22 -5.74
C GLU A 513 -17.90 -10.28 -6.00
N THR A 514 -18.34 -10.95 -4.91
CA THR A 514 -19.54 -11.78 -4.92
C THR A 514 -20.76 -10.91 -4.67
N ILE A 515 -21.70 -10.88 -5.62
CA ILE A 515 -22.90 -10.08 -5.55
C ILE A 515 -24.11 -10.88 -6.05
N SER A 516 -25.29 -10.65 -5.47
CA SER A 516 -26.53 -11.32 -5.89
C SER A 516 -27.76 -10.43 -5.72
N THR A 517 -28.73 -10.56 -6.60
CA THR A 517 -30.06 -9.94 -6.48
C THR A 517 -31.10 -10.75 -7.26
N GLN A 518 -32.33 -10.79 -6.81
CA GLN A 518 -33.48 -11.39 -7.51
C GLN A 518 -33.21 -12.82 -8.05
N GLY A 519 -32.40 -13.63 -7.33
CA GLY A 519 -32.06 -14.99 -7.74
C GLY A 519 -30.86 -15.09 -8.73
N ILE A 520 -30.35 -13.98 -9.21
CA ILE A 520 -29.13 -13.94 -10.04
C ILE A 520 -27.94 -13.81 -9.10
N VAL A 521 -26.93 -14.67 -9.29
CA VAL A 521 -25.71 -14.71 -8.46
C VAL A 521 -24.49 -14.55 -9.34
N ASN A 522 -23.62 -13.62 -8.97
CA ASN A 522 -22.27 -13.45 -9.52
C ASN A 522 -21.27 -13.80 -8.41
N SER A 523 -20.65 -14.97 -8.48
CA SER A 523 -19.74 -15.45 -7.44
C SER A 523 -18.51 -16.10 -8.07
N PRO A 524 -17.43 -15.35 -8.30
CA PRO A 524 -16.19 -15.90 -8.84
C PRO A 524 -15.49 -16.76 -7.79
N ASN A 525 -14.79 -17.80 -8.24
CA ASN A 525 -13.91 -18.57 -7.38
C ASN A 525 -12.59 -17.85 -7.16
N ALA A 526 -12.02 -18.04 -5.97
CA ALA A 526 -10.67 -17.58 -5.67
C ALA A 526 -9.64 -18.39 -6.49
N VAL A 527 -8.58 -17.70 -6.92
CA VAL A 527 -7.39 -18.33 -7.49
C VAL A 527 -6.23 -18.10 -6.51
N GLU A 528 -5.58 -19.20 -6.05
CA GLU A 528 -4.40 -19.07 -5.20
C GLU A 528 -3.27 -18.42 -6.00
N VAL A 529 -2.64 -17.41 -5.41
CA VAL A 529 -1.48 -16.70 -5.95
C VAL A 529 -0.37 -16.66 -4.92
N LYS A 530 0.86 -16.50 -5.40
CA LYS A 530 2.05 -16.45 -4.58
C LYS A 530 2.92 -15.27 -4.98
N ASN A 531 3.39 -14.53 -3.99
CA ASN A 531 4.37 -13.46 -4.16
C ASN A 531 5.69 -13.91 -3.55
N GLU A 532 6.71 -14.09 -4.38
CA GLU A 532 8.08 -14.37 -3.97
C GLU A 532 8.97 -13.19 -4.30
N ARG A 533 9.85 -12.84 -3.37
CA ARG A 533 10.76 -11.71 -3.52
C ARG A 533 12.16 -12.13 -3.04
N HIS A 534 13.17 -11.86 -3.86
CA HIS A 534 14.58 -12.07 -3.57
C HIS A 534 15.25 -10.71 -3.55
N GLN A 535 15.69 -10.26 -2.37
CA GLN A 535 16.35 -8.96 -2.21
C GLN A 535 17.81 -9.18 -1.81
N PHE A 536 18.71 -8.49 -2.49
CA PHE A 536 20.12 -8.39 -2.16
C PHE A 536 20.41 -6.95 -1.75
N ILE A 537 21.11 -6.76 -0.65
CA ILE A 537 21.48 -5.43 -0.13
C ILE A 537 22.97 -5.44 0.16
N MET A 538 23.65 -4.35 -0.24
CA MET A 538 25.02 -4.03 0.13
C MET A 538 25.03 -2.69 0.86
N THR A 539 25.68 -2.63 2.00
CA THR A 539 25.85 -1.41 2.80
C THR A 539 27.34 -1.08 2.95
N LEU A 540 27.65 0.18 2.73
CA LEU A 540 28.95 0.77 3.06
C LEU A 540 28.78 1.64 4.30
N GLY A 541 29.54 1.36 5.36
CA GLY A 541 29.48 2.07 6.62
C GLY A 541 30.81 2.70 7.01
N PHE A 542 30.74 3.88 7.61
CA PHE A 542 31.88 4.67 8.04
C PHE A 542 31.71 5.06 9.50
N LYS A 543 32.77 4.88 10.32
CA LYS A 543 32.84 5.37 11.68
C LYS A 543 33.78 6.58 11.70
N LEU A 544 33.29 7.70 12.19
CA LEU A 544 34.00 8.99 12.24
C LEU A 544 34.58 9.27 13.61
#